data_a659912f6edb51c68035e8a0d786a715
#
_entry.id   a659912f6edb51c68035e8a0d786a715
#
_cell.length_a   1.000
_cell.length_b   1.000
_cell.length_c   1.000
_cell.angle_alpha   90.00
_cell.angle_beta   90.00
_cell.angle_gamma   90.00
#
_symmetry.space_group_name_H-M   'P 1'
#
loop_
_entity.id
_entity.type
_entity.pdbx_description
1 polymer ?
#
loop_
_entity_poly.entity_id
_entity_poly.type
_entity_poly.pdbx_seq_one_letter_code
_entity_poly.pdbx_strand_id
1 'polypeptide(L)'
;MDYRAAKKFILTKLRDELSDRLVYHGLHHTLDVLKMAAELCDSEGVSDHDRVLVKTAALFHDAGFVKNKHAGHEAEGCILVREALPKFGYKPADIECICGMIMSTKIPQSPGSLLEEILCDADLDYLGRDDFF
;
A
#
# COMPACT_ATOMS: atom_id res chain seq x y z
N MET A 1 16.27 0.82 -4.50
CA MET A 1 14.86 1.29 -4.38
C MET A 1 14.84 2.75 -3.96
N ASP A 2 14.39 3.61 -4.82
CA ASP A 2 14.19 5.01 -4.47
C ASP A 2 12.80 5.20 -3.87
N TYR A 3 12.67 4.85 -2.60
CA TYR A 3 11.41 4.92 -1.87
C TYR A 3 10.83 6.34 -1.84
N ARG A 4 11.69 7.35 -1.66
CA ARG A 4 11.24 8.75 -1.58
C ARG A 4 10.56 9.17 -2.89
N ALA A 5 11.16 8.83 -4.02
CA ALA A 5 10.60 9.14 -5.33
C ALA A 5 9.30 8.37 -5.58
N ALA A 6 9.25 7.10 -5.21
CA ALA A 6 8.03 6.28 -5.33
C ALA A 6 6.89 6.86 -4.48
N LYS A 7 7.20 7.26 -3.25
CA LYS A 7 6.21 7.88 -2.35
C LYS A 7 5.66 9.17 -2.94
N LYS A 8 6.54 10.03 -3.44
CA LYS A 8 6.13 11.29 -4.05
C LYS A 8 5.24 11.04 -5.27
N PHE A 9 5.62 10.07 -6.10
CA PHE A 9 4.86 9.70 -7.29
C PHE A 9 3.43 9.31 -6.93
N ILE A 10 3.27 8.36 -5.98
CA ILE A 10 1.93 7.85 -5.70
C ILE A 10 1.07 8.85 -4.93
N LEU A 11 1.63 9.61 -3.99
CA LEU A 11 0.84 10.59 -3.27
C LEU A 11 0.37 11.72 -4.19
N THR A 12 1.21 12.14 -5.15
CA THR A 12 0.83 13.13 -6.15
C THR A 12 -0.29 12.59 -7.05
N LYS A 13 -0.17 11.33 -7.48
CA LYS A 13 -1.17 10.70 -8.34
C LYS A 13 -2.51 10.57 -7.61
N LEU A 14 -2.51 10.15 -6.36
CA LEU A 14 -3.73 10.06 -5.57
C LEU A 14 -4.38 11.43 -5.39
N ARG A 15 -3.59 12.45 -5.10
CA ARG A 15 -4.10 13.81 -4.94
C ARG A 15 -4.74 14.33 -6.22
N ASP A 16 -4.11 14.08 -7.37
CA ASP A 16 -4.51 14.68 -8.65
C ASP A 16 -5.60 13.89 -9.38
N GLU A 17 -5.67 12.57 -9.18
CA GLU A 17 -6.53 11.69 -9.97
C GLU A 17 -7.75 11.13 -9.22
N LEU A 18 -7.77 11.19 -7.89
CA LEU A 18 -8.98 10.86 -7.13
C LEU A 18 -9.95 12.03 -7.14
N SER A 19 -11.26 11.77 -7.08
CA SER A 19 -12.23 12.84 -6.90
C SER A 19 -11.99 13.55 -5.56
N ASP A 20 -12.39 14.80 -5.43
CA ASP A 20 -12.16 15.61 -4.23
C ASP A 20 -12.59 14.87 -2.95
N ARG A 21 -13.73 14.20 -3.00
CA ARG A 21 -14.25 13.44 -1.87
C ARG A 21 -13.33 12.27 -1.51
N LEU A 22 -12.83 11.55 -2.53
CA LEU A 22 -11.95 10.40 -2.32
C LEU A 22 -10.52 10.82 -1.99
N VAL A 23 -10.06 11.99 -2.45
CA VAL A 23 -8.72 12.49 -2.12
C VAL A 23 -8.53 12.59 -0.62
N TYR A 24 -9.45 13.25 0.08
CA TYR A 24 -9.31 13.43 1.52
C TYR A 24 -9.27 12.09 2.27
N HIS A 25 -10.26 11.22 2.02
CA HIS A 25 -10.36 9.94 2.72
C HIS A 25 -9.27 8.96 2.27
N GLY A 26 -8.98 8.92 0.97
CA GLY A 26 -7.98 8.01 0.43
C GLY A 26 -6.57 8.33 0.90
N LEU A 27 -6.18 9.61 0.87
CA LEU A 27 -4.86 10.03 1.35
C LEU A 27 -4.72 9.82 2.85
N HIS A 28 -5.73 10.16 3.62
CA HIS A 28 -5.71 9.97 5.07
C HIS A 28 -5.54 8.49 5.42
N HIS A 29 -6.34 7.62 4.81
CA HIS A 29 -6.24 6.18 5.02
C HIS A 29 -4.87 5.63 4.62
N THR A 30 -4.38 6.02 3.44
CA THR A 30 -3.07 5.56 2.94
C THR A 30 -1.95 5.95 3.89
N LEU A 31 -1.92 7.20 4.36
CA LEU A 31 -0.88 7.66 5.28
C LEU A 31 -0.99 6.98 6.65
N ASP A 32 -2.21 6.68 7.08
CA ASP A 32 -2.47 6.00 8.33
C ASP A 32 -1.99 4.55 8.28
N VAL A 33 -2.31 3.85 7.18
CA VAL A 33 -1.82 2.47 6.96
C VAL A 33 -0.30 2.46 6.88
N LEU A 34 0.30 3.44 6.20
CA LEU A 34 1.76 3.56 6.12
C LEU A 34 2.39 3.67 7.51
N LYS A 35 1.85 4.54 8.36
CA LYS A 35 2.36 4.73 9.72
C LYS A 35 2.26 3.44 10.53
N MET A 36 1.11 2.80 10.51
CA MET A 36 0.89 1.56 11.25
C MET A 36 1.77 0.43 10.74
N ALA A 37 1.90 0.31 9.41
CA ALA A 37 2.76 -0.71 8.81
C ALA A 37 4.22 -0.53 9.23
N ALA A 38 4.71 0.70 9.25
CA ALA A 38 6.08 0.99 9.70
C ALA A 38 6.28 0.60 11.18
N GLU A 39 5.30 0.91 12.04
CA GLU A 39 5.37 0.54 13.45
C GLU A 39 5.36 -0.97 13.65
N LEU A 40 4.53 -1.70 12.90
CA LEU A 40 4.48 -3.16 12.97
C LEU A 40 5.78 -3.79 12.46
N CYS A 41 6.39 -3.23 11.41
CA CYS A 41 7.69 -3.69 10.93
C CYS A 41 8.76 -3.56 12.01
N ASP A 42 8.77 -2.44 12.73
CA ASP A 42 9.72 -2.21 13.82
C ASP A 42 9.48 -3.21 14.96
N SER A 43 8.23 -3.46 15.32
CA SER A 43 7.88 -4.42 16.38
C SER A 43 8.28 -5.85 16.02
N GLU A 44 8.12 -6.23 14.75
CA GLU A 44 8.43 -7.57 14.27
C GLU A 44 9.91 -7.77 13.92
N GLY A 45 10.70 -6.69 13.93
CA GLY A 45 12.13 -6.76 13.66
C GLY A 45 12.47 -7.15 12.24
N VAL A 46 11.65 -6.76 11.25
CA VAL A 46 11.95 -7.07 9.85
C VAL A 46 13.15 -6.25 9.37
N SER A 47 13.82 -6.74 8.32
CA SER A 47 14.99 -6.06 7.75
C SER A 47 14.61 -4.70 7.17
N ASP A 48 15.61 -3.83 7.00
CA ASP A 48 15.38 -2.53 6.37
C ASP A 48 14.83 -2.68 4.94
N HIS A 49 15.34 -3.68 4.20
CA HIS A 49 14.86 -3.97 2.86
C HIS A 49 13.36 -4.33 2.88
N ASP A 50 12.97 -5.26 3.75
CA ASP A 50 11.58 -5.70 3.85
C ASP A 50 10.68 -4.58 4.36
N ARG A 51 11.18 -3.74 5.26
CA ARG A 51 10.45 -2.57 5.75
C ARG A 51 10.09 -1.63 4.60
N VAL A 52 11.03 -1.38 3.68
CA VAL A 52 10.76 -0.55 2.50
C VAL A 52 9.70 -1.20 1.62
N LEU A 53 9.75 -2.51 1.43
CA LEU A 53 8.74 -3.22 0.63
C LEU A 53 7.35 -3.07 1.24
N VAL A 54 7.21 -3.24 2.55
CA VAL A 54 5.92 -3.10 3.24
C VAL A 54 5.41 -1.66 3.15
N LYS A 55 6.28 -0.69 3.37
CA LYS A 55 5.90 0.72 3.27
C LYS A 55 5.45 1.10 1.86
N THR A 56 6.14 0.60 0.84
CA THR A 56 5.77 0.81 -0.54
C THR A 56 4.40 0.18 -0.84
N ALA A 57 4.19 -1.05 -0.40
CA ALA A 57 2.90 -1.72 -0.57
C ALA A 57 1.77 -0.95 0.13
N ALA A 58 2.02 -0.43 1.32
CA ALA A 58 1.04 0.39 2.04
C ALA A 58 0.63 1.62 1.22
N LEU A 59 1.60 2.29 0.60
CA LEU A 59 1.34 3.47 -0.23
C LEU A 59 0.50 3.15 -1.47
N PHE A 60 0.69 1.98 -2.06
CA PHE A 60 0.05 1.61 -3.32
C PHE A 60 -1.19 0.74 -3.15
N HIS A 61 -1.50 0.25 -1.93
CA HIS A 61 -2.51 -0.79 -1.77
C HIS A 61 -3.91 -0.38 -2.25
N ASP A 62 -4.26 0.88 -2.12
CA ASP A 62 -5.55 1.41 -2.59
C ASP A 62 -5.43 2.28 -3.83
N ALA A 63 -4.26 2.31 -4.46
CA ALA A 63 -4.02 3.16 -5.65
C ALA A 63 -4.92 2.78 -6.84
N GLY A 64 -5.40 1.55 -6.87
CA GLY A 64 -6.30 1.09 -7.93
C GLY A 64 -7.63 1.83 -7.98
N PHE A 65 -8.02 2.50 -6.89
CA PHE A 65 -9.24 3.33 -6.88
C PHE A 65 -9.19 4.50 -7.87
N VAL A 66 -8.00 4.88 -8.33
CA VAL A 66 -7.85 5.90 -9.37
C VAL A 66 -8.55 5.46 -10.66
N LYS A 67 -8.49 4.16 -10.98
CA LYS A 67 -9.07 3.62 -12.21
C LYS A 67 -10.39 2.90 -11.99
N ASN A 68 -10.55 2.24 -10.84
CA ASN A 68 -11.72 1.41 -10.57
C ASN A 68 -12.21 1.65 -9.14
N LYS A 69 -13.43 2.20 -9.03
CA LYS A 69 -14.01 2.60 -7.74
C LYS A 69 -14.66 1.44 -6.98
N HIS A 70 -14.79 0.26 -7.61
CA HIS A 70 -15.55 -0.85 -7.04
C HIS A 70 -14.65 -2.08 -6.83
N ALA A 71 -14.93 -3.16 -7.52
CA ALA A 71 -14.16 -4.39 -7.41
C ALA A 71 -12.89 -4.31 -8.26
N GLY A 72 -11.84 -5.02 -7.86
CA GLY A 72 -10.63 -5.17 -8.65
C GLY A 72 -9.60 -4.08 -8.46
N HIS A 73 -9.75 -3.18 -7.48
CA HIS A 73 -8.78 -2.12 -7.27
C HIS A 73 -7.40 -2.67 -6.85
N GLU A 74 -7.34 -3.83 -6.20
CA GLU A 74 -6.07 -4.46 -5.84
C GLU A 74 -5.29 -4.87 -7.09
N ALA A 75 -5.96 -5.50 -8.05
CA ALA A 75 -5.32 -5.88 -9.31
C ALA A 75 -4.87 -4.66 -10.10
N GLU A 76 -5.67 -3.60 -10.14
CA GLU A 76 -5.30 -2.34 -10.79
C GLU A 76 -4.11 -1.69 -10.10
N GLY A 77 -4.05 -1.75 -8.76
CA GLY A 77 -2.91 -1.28 -8.00
C GLY A 77 -1.63 -2.02 -8.37
N CYS A 78 -1.72 -3.33 -8.58
CA CYS A 78 -0.57 -4.13 -9.01
C CYS A 78 -0.10 -3.77 -10.41
N ILE A 79 -1.03 -3.46 -11.32
CA ILE A 79 -0.66 -2.99 -12.66
C ILE A 79 0.12 -1.68 -12.54
N LEU A 80 -0.35 -0.75 -11.73
CA LEU A 80 0.35 0.51 -11.50
C LEU A 80 1.73 0.30 -10.90
N VAL A 81 1.85 -0.59 -9.92
CA VAL A 81 3.14 -0.95 -9.31
C VAL A 81 4.12 -1.46 -10.36
N ARG A 82 3.67 -2.37 -11.22
CA ARG A 82 4.52 -2.95 -12.26
C ARG A 82 4.95 -1.93 -13.32
N GLU A 83 4.14 -0.93 -13.58
CA GLU A 83 4.48 0.13 -14.51
C GLU A 83 5.42 1.17 -13.91
N ALA A 84 5.22 1.55 -12.65
CA ALA A 84 5.91 2.68 -12.03
C ALA A 84 7.21 2.31 -11.32
N LEU A 85 7.22 1.23 -10.54
CA LEU A 85 8.33 0.94 -9.64
C LEU A 85 9.65 0.58 -10.32
N PRO A 86 9.68 -0.02 -11.53
CA PRO A 86 10.96 -0.20 -12.22
C PRO A 86 11.71 1.11 -12.44
N LYS A 87 10.98 2.21 -12.64
CA LYS A 87 11.56 3.54 -12.84
C LYS A 87 12.26 4.07 -11.59
N PHE A 88 11.93 3.52 -10.44
CA PHE A 88 12.49 3.92 -9.15
C PHE A 88 13.48 2.89 -8.60
N GLY A 89 13.97 2.00 -9.46
CA GLY A 89 15.01 1.04 -9.09
C GLY A 89 14.55 -0.17 -8.31
N TYR A 90 13.25 -0.46 -8.28
CA TYR A 90 12.75 -1.68 -7.66
C TYR A 90 12.99 -2.85 -8.61
N LYS A 91 13.50 -3.96 -8.05
CA LYS A 91 13.78 -5.17 -8.83
C LYS A 91 12.50 -5.99 -9.04
N PRO A 92 12.45 -6.86 -10.08
CA PRO A 92 11.27 -7.69 -10.32
C PRO A 92 10.80 -8.50 -9.11
N ALA A 93 11.72 -9.08 -8.35
CA ALA A 93 11.35 -9.85 -7.14
C ALA A 93 10.69 -8.97 -6.09
N ASP A 94 11.18 -7.74 -5.91
CA ASP A 94 10.62 -6.78 -4.97
C ASP A 94 9.21 -6.35 -5.41
N ILE A 95 9.03 -6.12 -6.70
CA ILE A 95 7.74 -5.73 -7.28
C ILE A 95 6.72 -6.83 -7.08
N GLU A 96 7.09 -8.11 -7.32
CA GLU A 96 6.16 -9.22 -7.12
C GLU A 96 5.82 -9.42 -5.64
N CYS A 97 6.77 -9.17 -4.75
CA CYS A 97 6.50 -9.20 -3.31
C CYS A 97 5.48 -8.13 -2.91
N ILE A 98 5.65 -6.92 -3.43
CA ILE A 98 4.72 -5.81 -3.19
C ILE A 98 3.33 -6.12 -3.73
N CYS A 99 3.24 -6.66 -4.94
CA CYS A 99 1.97 -7.07 -5.53
C CYS A 99 1.28 -8.17 -4.71
N GLY A 100 2.04 -9.13 -4.20
CA GLY A 100 1.51 -10.17 -3.33
C GLY A 100 0.90 -9.59 -2.07
N MET A 101 1.56 -8.61 -1.46
CA MET A 101 1.03 -7.92 -0.30
C MET A 101 -0.27 -7.17 -0.62
N ILE A 102 -0.31 -6.45 -1.74
CA ILE A 102 -1.51 -5.71 -2.15
C ILE A 102 -2.67 -6.67 -2.38
N MET A 103 -2.44 -7.77 -3.11
CA MET A 103 -3.49 -8.76 -3.37
C MET A 103 -4.01 -9.41 -2.09
N SER A 104 -3.16 -9.57 -1.07
CA SER A 104 -3.58 -10.18 0.19
C SER A 104 -4.56 -9.31 0.98
N THR A 105 -4.63 -8.01 0.69
CA THR A 105 -5.58 -7.11 1.35
C THR A 105 -7.00 -7.20 0.81
N LYS A 106 -7.21 -7.90 -0.31
CA LYS A 106 -8.53 -8.10 -0.89
C LYS A 106 -9.44 -8.83 0.11
N ILE A 107 -10.64 -8.32 0.32
CA ILE A 107 -11.59 -8.89 1.28
C ILE A 107 -12.26 -10.13 0.67
N PRO A 108 -12.30 -11.28 1.37
CA PRO A 108 -11.69 -11.52 2.68
C PRO A 108 -10.18 -11.63 2.58
N GLN A 109 -9.47 -10.99 3.52
CA GLN A 109 -8.02 -10.94 3.47
C GLN A 109 -7.42 -12.35 3.63
N SER A 110 -6.32 -12.61 2.89
CA SER A 110 -5.69 -13.93 2.85
C SER A 110 -4.16 -13.83 2.85
N PRO A 111 -3.56 -13.33 3.96
CA PRO A 111 -2.11 -13.22 4.03
C PRO A 111 -1.44 -14.60 4.11
N GLY A 112 -0.38 -14.79 3.33
CA GLY A 112 0.38 -16.04 3.30
C GLY A 112 1.83 -15.89 3.76
N SER A 113 2.24 -14.70 4.21
CA SER A 113 3.59 -14.44 4.69
C SER A 113 3.56 -13.40 5.81
N LEU A 114 4.68 -13.25 6.54
CA LEU A 114 4.78 -12.24 7.59
C LEU A 114 4.55 -10.83 7.04
N LEU A 115 5.15 -10.50 5.91
CA LEU A 115 4.99 -9.16 5.34
C LEU A 115 3.55 -8.90 4.92
N GLU A 116 2.87 -9.90 4.37
CA GLU A 116 1.46 -9.80 4.02
C GLU A 116 0.59 -9.65 5.27
N GLU A 117 0.91 -10.37 6.34
CA GLU A 117 0.21 -10.23 7.62
C GLU A 117 0.35 -8.81 8.17
N ILE A 118 1.55 -8.25 8.10
CA ILE A 118 1.80 -6.89 8.58
C ILE A 118 0.94 -5.88 7.82
N LEU A 119 0.93 -5.95 6.50
CA LEU A 119 0.12 -5.04 5.71
C LEU A 119 -1.38 -5.21 5.97
N CYS A 120 -1.86 -6.45 6.04
CA CYS A 120 -3.25 -6.73 6.34
C CYS A 120 -3.66 -6.21 7.72
N ASP A 121 -2.81 -6.41 8.73
CA ASP A 121 -3.07 -5.91 10.08
C ASP A 121 -3.10 -4.39 10.11
N ALA A 122 -2.18 -3.74 9.39
CA ALA A 122 -2.14 -2.28 9.30
C ALA A 122 -3.41 -1.72 8.62
N ASP A 123 -3.88 -2.39 7.58
CA ASP A 123 -5.09 -2.00 6.86
C ASP A 123 -6.34 -2.16 7.74
N LEU A 124 -6.42 -3.23 8.52
CA LEU A 124 -7.55 -3.48 9.41
C LEU A 124 -7.51 -2.68 10.71
N ASP A 125 -6.34 -2.23 11.16
CA ASP A 125 -6.21 -1.43 12.37
C ASP A 125 -7.11 -0.18 12.32
N TYR A 126 -7.27 0.40 11.14
CA TYR A 126 -8.13 1.53 10.91
C TYR A 126 -9.56 1.28 11.39
N LEU A 127 -10.07 0.07 11.22
CA LEU A 127 -11.44 -0.30 11.61
C LEU A 127 -11.65 -0.35 13.12
N GLY A 128 -10.57 -0.55 13.87
CA GLY A 128 -10.62 -0.66 15.33
C GLY A 128 -10.49 0.67 16.06
N ARG A 129 -10.37 1.78 15.35
CA ARG A 129 -10.17 3.08 15.98
C ARG A 129 -11.46 3.87 16.12
N ASP A 130 -11.50 4.70 17.16
CA ASP A 130 -12.66 5.54 17.42
C ASP A 130 -12.94 6.51 16.27
N ASP A 131 -11.90 7.00 15.61
CA ASP A 131 -12.03 7.95 14.50
C ASP A 131 -12.60 7.32 13.23
N PHE A 132 -12.73 6.01 13.18
CA PHE A 132 -13.41 5.33 12.09
C PHE A 132 -14.91 5.65 12.08
N PHE A 133 -15.49 5.76 13.25
CA PHE A 133 -16.89 6.02 13.40
C PHE A 133 -17.16 7.52 13.57
#